data_806dccb2650d47253c98b4fb45e447d7
#
_entry.id   806dccb2650d47253c98b4fb45e447d7
#
_cell.length_a   1.000
_cell.length_b   1.000
_cell.length_c   1.000
_cell.angle_alpha   90.00
_cell.angle_beta   90.00
_cell.angle_gamma   90.00
#
_symmetry.space_group_name_H-M   'P 1'
#
loop_
_entity.id
_entity.type
_entity.pdbx_description
1 polymer ?
#
loop_
_entity_poly.entity_id
_entity_poly.type
_entity_poly.pdbx_seq_one_letter_code
_entity_poly.pdbx_strand_id
1 'polypeptide(L)'
;MRLIGLALLTQSLLLAPLAAHGQQPGKIYRVGHLATADFEQPDPTEQRAWPAFIDALKSLGWIEGKNFVFERRASSTRTEIQQAAAEFVRKKVDVIVLVGGARAAMVQQVTRTIPIVTLAAGDLVGSGIVPSLTRPSGNITGMQSYAPEIMGKRLQMLRELNPSLSRVAVLRRHAWHPGILAVYRKATDDAAQQLGVTLRYVHFDGADELPGVFAEIRKERDGAVLIWEDTAIDEVAPQLLELAVKQRLPTIVDRAKWARTGALIAYGPKASDLFRHAATYVDRILKGAKPAELPIGQPTTFELICNLKTAKALGVTIPQSILLLADQVVE
;
A
#
# COMPACT_ATOMS: atom_id res chain seq x y z
N MET A 1 66.06 -21.95 53.79
CA MET A 1 64.83 -21.20 53.98
C MET A 1 64.54 -20.40 52.73
N ARG A 2 63.63 -20.86 51.87
CA ARG A 2 63.18 -20.15 50.65
C ARG A 2 61.68 -20.08 50.73
N LEU A 3 61.16 -18.89 50.85
CA LEU A 3 59.71 -18.58 50.77
C LEU A 3 59.29 -18.51 49.29
N ILE A 4 58.31 -19.33 48.94
CA ILE A 4 57.66 -19.34 47.64
C ILE A 4 56.41 -18.46 47.76
N GLY A 5 56.40 -17.32 47.06
CA GLY A 5 55.24 -16.43 46.95
C GLY A 5 54.26 -16.98 45.93
N LEU A 6 53.05 -17.24 46.37
CA LEU A 6 51.92 -17.64 45.54
C LEU A 6 51.17 -16.39 44.97
N ALA A 7 51.32 -16.13 43.67
CA ALA A 7 50.59 -15.05 43.01
C ALA A 7 49.18 -15.54 42.63
N LEU A 8 48.18 -15.03 43.29
CA LEU A 8 46.76 -15.22 42.91
C LEU A 8 46.42 -14.25 41.78
N LEU A 9 46.24 -14.79 40.57
CA LEU A 9 45.65 -14.10 39.43
C LEU A 9 44.12 -14.12 39.59
N THR A 10 43.54 -13.02 40.02
CA THR A 10 42.10 -12.80 39.97
C THR A 10 41.67 -12.39 38.54
N GLN A 11 41.10 -13.32 37.78
CA GLN A 11 40.40 -13.04 36.52
C GLN A 11 39.06 -12.36 36.84
N SER A 12 39.01 -11.06 36.65
CA SER A 12 37.72 -10.32 36.66
C SER A 12 36.95 -10.64 35.38
N LEU A 13 35.94 -11.51 35.43
CA LEU A 13 34.94 -11.68 34.40
C LEU A 13 34.10 -10.38 34.34
N LEU A 14 34.33 -9.55 33.32
CA LEU A 14 33.40 -8.47 32.94
C LEU A 14 32.15 -9.09 32.40
N LEU A 15 31.14 -9.29 33.26
CA LEU A 15 29.75 -9.53 32.87
C LEU A 15 29.20 -8.21 32.29
N ALA A 16 29.30 -8.06 30.98
CA ALA A 16 28.47 -7.04 30.29
C ALA A 16 27.01 -7.40 30.51
N PRO A 17 26.15 -6.47 30.99
CA PRO A 17 24.72 -6.74 31.06
C PRO A 17 24.19 -6.86 29.64
N LEU A 18 23.79 -8.06 29.24
CA LEU A 18 22.86 -8.27 28.13
C LEU A 18 21.59 -7.55 28.53
N ALA A 19 21.40 -6.32 28.02
CA ALA A 19 20.14 -5.63 28.09
C ALA A 19 19.13 -6.40 27.25
N ALA A 20 18.57 -7.45 27.83
CA ALA A 20 17.33 -8.03 27.35
C ALA A 20 16.26 -6.93 27.46
N HIS A 21 15.91 -6.30 26.36
CA HIS A 21 14.76 -5.43 26.26
C HIS A 21 13.49 -6.30 26.35
N GLY A 22 13.27 -6.90 27.51
CA GLY A 22 12.04 -7.60 27.84
C GLY A 22 10.90 -6.59 27.96
N GLN A 23 9.72 -6.95 27.46
CA GLN A 23 8.46 -6.26 27.76
C GLN A 23 8.42 -5.93 29.24
N GLN A 24 8.19 -4.66 29.61
CA GLN A 24 8.00 -4.32 31.01
C GLN A 24 6.81 -5.13 31.54
N PRO A 25 6.98 -5.96 32.60
CA PRO A 25 5.87 -6.73 33.15
C PRO A 25 4.76 -5.78 33.60
N GLY A 26 3.56 -5.91 33.03
CA GLY A 26 2.38 -5.14 33.40
C GLY A 26 1.97 -3.96 32.51
N LYS A 27 2.80 -3.53 31.53
CA LYS A 27 2.37 -2.46 30.59
C LYS A 27 1.44 -3.03 29.51
N ILE A 28 0.22 -2.47 29.40
CA ILE A 28 -0.69 -2.68 28.28
C ILE A 28 -0.48 -1.53 27.30
N TYR A 29 0.02 -1.85 26.10
CA TYR A 29 0.24 -0.86 25.05
C TYR A 29 -1.06 -0.48 24.35
N ARG A 30 -1.12 0.74 23.82
CA ARG A 30 -2.28 1.26 23.07
C ARG A 30 -1.88 1.48 21.62
N VAL A 31 -2.55 0.81 20.70
CA VAL A 31 -2.36 0.96 19.25
C VAL A 31 -3.56 1.71 18.69
N GLY A 32 -3.33 2.94 18.22
CA GLY A 32 -4.36 3.69 17.51
C GLY A 32 -4.55 3.13 16.10
N HIS A 33 -5.73 2.64 15.77
CA HIS A 33 -6.07 2.21 14.41
C HIS A 33 -7.01 3.21 13.76
N LEU A 34 -6.52 3.89 12.70
CA LEU A 34 -7.27 4.84 11.91
C LEU A 34 -7.72 4.18 10.61
N ALA A 35 -8.90 3.56 10.63
CA ALA A 35 -9.48 2.88 9.48
C ALA A 35 -9.92 3.85 8.37
N THR A 36 -9.98 3.38 7.12
CA THR A 36 -10.36 4.16 5.94
C THR A 36 -11.88 4.31 5.78
N ALA A 37 -12.64 3.39 6.35
CA ALA A 37 -14.09 3.35 6.31
C ALA A 37 -14.65 2.88 7.64
N ASP A 38 -15.98 2.91 7.79
CA ASP A 38 -16.67 2.41 8.98
C ASP A 38 -16.31 0.93 9.22
N PHE A 39 -16.18 0.55 10.49
CA PHE A 39 -15.91 -0.84 10.87
C PHE A 39 -17.07 -1.78 10.56
N GLU A 40 -18.28 -1.26 10.37
CA GLU A 40 -19.44 -2.03 9.88
C GLU A 40 -19.40 -2.27 8.37
N GLN A 41 -18.73 -1.36 7.63
CA GLN A 41 -18.54 -1.45 6.18
C GLN A 41 -17.07 -1.16 5.81
N PRO A 42 -16.14 -2.04 6.23
CA PRO A 42 -14.72 -1.81 6.02
C PRO A 42 -14.35 -1.80 4.53
N ASP A 43 -13.31 -1.05 4.18
CA ASP A 43 -12.73 -1.13 2.83
C ASP A 43 -12.36 -2.59 2.50
N PRO A 44 -12.78 -3.13 1.36
CA PRO A 44 -12.56 -4.54 1.02
C PRO A 44 -11.08 -4.95 1.02
N THR A 45 -10.15 -4.05 0.73
CA THR A 45 -8.72 -4.33 0.77
C THR A 45 -8.26 -4.43 2.21
N GLU A 46 -8.63 -3.47 3.06
CA GLU A 46 -8.32 -3.47 4.49
C GLU A 46 -8.94 -4.69 5.17
N GLN A 47 -10.22 -4.98 4.90
CA GLN A 47 -10.92 -6.16 5.44
C GLN A 47 -10.18 -7.48 5.17
N ARG A 48 -9.64 -7.65 3.96
CA ARG A 48 -8.93 -8.89 3.57
C ARG A 48 -7.49 -8.94 4.08
N ALA A 49 -6.83 -7.79 4.19
CA ALA A 49 -5.44 -7.71 4.61
C ALA A 49 -5.28 -7.63 6.14
N TRP A 50 -6.29 -7.10 6.85
CA TRP A 50 -6.25 -6.93 8.30
C TRP A 50 -5.98 -8.22 9.08
N PRO A 51 -6.59 -9.38 8.76
CA PRO A 51 -6.26 -10.64 9.42
C PRO A 51 -4.76 -10.98 9.37
N ALA A 52 -4.09 -10.73 8.25
CA ALA A 52 -2.65 -10.97 8.12
C ALA A 52 -1.80 -10.07 9.04
N PHE A 53 -2.24 -8.83 9.29
CA PHE A 53 -1.63 -7.94 10.26
C PHE A 53 -1.81 -8.46 11.70
N ILE A 54 -3.03 -8.86 12.06
CA ILE A 54 -3.34 -9.40 13.40
C ILE A 54 -2.58 -10.70 13.66
N ASP A 55 -2.57 -11.63 12.70
CA ASP A 55 -1.85 -12.90 12.82
C ASP A 55 -0.35 -12.69 12.97
N ALA A 56 0.21 -11.71 12.26
CA ALA A 56 1.62 -11.34 12.39
C ALA A 56 1.92 -10.75 13.79
N LEU A 57 1.09 -9.84 14.28
CA LEU A 57 1.22 -9.33 15.66
C LEU A 57 1.17 -10.46 16.68
N LYS A 58 0.22 -11.39 16.53
CA LYS A 58 0.06 -12.55 17.39
C LYS A 58 1.30 -13.46 17.35
N SER A 59 1.87 -13.70 16.17
CA SER A 59 3.10 -14.49 16.00
C SER A 59 4.31 -13.83 16.67
N LEU A 60 4.31 -12.48 16.77
CA LEU A 60 5.33 -11.69 17.45
C LEU A 60 5.08 -11.57 18.97
N GLY A 61 4.04 -12.22 19.48
CA GLY A 61 3.70 -12.25 20.92
C GLY A 61 2.73 -11.16 21.38
N TRP A 62 2.18 -10.36 20.43
CA TRP A 62 1.19 -9.32 20.74
C TRP A 62 -0.23 -9.88 20.68
N ILE A 63 -0.93 -9.88 21.82
CA ILE A 63 -2.28 -10.43 21.95
C ILE A 63 -3.20 -9.33 22.45
N GLU A 64 -4.21 -8.95 21.63
CA GLU A 64 -5.21 -7.94 22.00
C GLU A 64 -5.94 -8.33 23.27
N GLY A 65 -6.12 -7.38 24.20
CA GLY A 65 -6.71 -7.58 25.51
C GLY A 65 -5.75 -8.15 26.58
N LYS A 66 -4.55 -8.63 26.16
CA LYS A 66 -3.55 -9.18 27.09
C LYS A 66 -2.37 -8.21 27.31
N ASN A 67 -1.68 -7.82 26.27
CA ASN A 67 -0.50 -6.94 26.36
C ASN A 67 -0.60 -5.70 25.48
N PHE A 68 -1.65 -5.60 24.64
CA PHE A 68 -2.03 -4.38 23.97
C PHE A 68 -3.55 -4.30 23.74
N VAL A 69 -4.03 -3.09 23.42
CA VAL A 69 -5.42 -2.82 23.01
C VAL A 69 -5.43 -1.91 21.78
N PHE A 70 -6.43 -2.08 20.91
CA PHE A 70 -6.69 -1.13 19.84
C PHE A 70 -7.61 -0.01 20.29
N GLU A 71 -7.20 1.22 20.00
CA GLU A 71 -8.07 2.39 19.97
C GLU A 71 -8.49 2.63 18.52
N ARG A 72 -9.70 2.22 18.15
CA ARG A 72 -10.16 2.25 16.75
C ARG A 72 -10.97 3.49 16.46
N ARG A 73 -10.67 4.14 15.31
CA ARG A 73 -11.47 5.24 14.74
C ARG A 73 -11.55 5.04 13.24
N ALA A 74 -12.76 5.22 12.70
CA ALA A 74 -12.99 5.35 11.26
C ALA A 74 -13.00 6.83 10.89
N SER A 75 -12.51 7.16 9.70
CA SER A 75 -12.51 8.54 9.22
C SER A 75 -12.32 8.59 7.71
N SER A 76 -13.12 9.39 7.04
CA SER A 76 -13.06 9.62 5.59
C SER A 76 -12.64 11.04 5.22
N THR A 77 -12.95 12.00 6.07
CA THR A 77 -12.66 13.42 5.81
C THR A 77 -11.41 13.90 6.56
N ARG A 78 -10.79 14.98 6.06
CA ARG A 78 -9.66 15.63 6.75
C ARG A 78 -9.97 15.98 8.20
N THR A 79 -11.15 16.54 8.45
CA THR A 79 -11.57 16.95 9.80
C THR A 79 -11.67 15.75 10.75
N GLU A 80 -12.28 14.68 10.32
CA GLU A 80 -12.40 13.44 11.10
C GLU A 80 -11.03 12.82 11.39
N ILE A 81 -10.12 12.79 10.39
CA ILE A 81 -8.74 12.30 10.56
C ILE A 81 -8.02 13.10 11.66
N GLN A 82 -8.13 14.44 11.63
CA GLN A 82 -7.49 15.30 12.63
C GLN A 82 -8.12 15.14 14.03
N GLN A 83 -9.43 14.99 14.11
CA GLN A 83 -10.14 14.72 15.37
C GLN A 83 -9.74 13.37 15.98
N ALA A 84 -9.68 12.31 15.16
CA ALA A 84 -9.23 10.99 15.58
C ALA A 84 -7.77 11.01 16.05
N ALA A 85 -6.88 11.70 15.34
CA ALA A 85 -5.49 11.88 15.73
C ALA A 85 -5.37 12.63 17.08
N ALA A 86 -6.15 13.71 17.29
CA ALA A 86 -6.18 14.43 18.56
C ALA A 86 -6.70 13.55 19.72
N GLU A 87 -7.66 12.67 19.44
CA GLU A 87 -8.12 11.71 20.44
C GLU A 87 -7.03 10.68 20.79
N PHE A 88 -6.30 10.15 19.81
CA PHE A 88 -5.16 9.25 20.04
C PHE A 88 -4.08 9.92 20.89
N VAL A 89 -3.81 11.22 20.67
CA VAL A 89 -2.90 12.00 21.52
C VAL A 89 -3.42 12.06 22.96
N ARG A 90 -4.71 12.39 23.17
CA ARG A 90 -5.32 12.44 24.53
C ARG A 90 -5.27 11.08 25.23
N LYS A 91 -5.47 9.99 24.47
CA LYS A 91 -5.41 8.61 24.99
C LYS A 91 -3.99 8.09 25.15
N LYS A 92 -2.98 8.88 24.76
CA LYS A 92 -1.55 8.53 24.84
C LYS A 92 -1.27 7.18 24.18
N VAL A 93 -1.75 6.98 22.93
CA VAL A 93 -1.43 5.74 22.21
C VAL A 93 0.08 5.65 21.96
N ASP A 94 0.61 4.43 21.99
CA ASP A 94 2.04 4.16 21.81
C ASP A 94 2.46 4.19 20.33
N VAL A 95 1.53 3.88 19.42
CA VAL A 95 1.73 3.90 17.97
C VAL A 95 0.38 4.07 17.26
N ILE A 96 0.37 4.73 16.10
CA ILE A 96 -0.80 4.85 15.22
C ILE A 96 -0.55 4.02 13.96
N VAL A 97 -1.50 3.18 13.57
CA VAL A 97 -1.48 2.42 12.32
C VAL A 97 -2.59 2.90 11.39
N LEU A 98 -2.29 3.03 10.10
CA LEU A 98 -3.24 3.52 9.10
C LEU A 98 -2.83 3.13 7.66
N VAL A 99 -3.78 3.25 6.73
CA VAL A 99 -3.55 3.14 5.29
C VAL A 99 -3.49 4.54 4.66
N GLY A 100 -2.52 4.75 3.75
CA GLY A 100 -2.43 5.97 2.94
C GLY A 100 -1.46 7.03 3.45
N GLY A 101 -0.57 7.49 2.56
CA GLY A 101 0.45 8.50 2.87
C GLY A 101 -0.14 9.87 3.20
N ALA A 102 -1.15 10.33 2.44
CA ALA A 102 -1.82 11.61 2.70
C ALA A 102 -2.47 11.63 4.09
N ARG A 103 -3.08 10.52 4.53
CA ARG A 103 -3.65 10.37 5.87
C ARG A 103 -2.55 10.42 6.95
N ALA A 104 -1.41 9.74 6.71
CA ALA A 104 -0.25 9.80 7.61
C ALA A 104 0.26 11.25 7.75
N ALA A 105 0.34 12.01 6.67
CA ALA A 105 0.73 13.42 6.71
C ALA A 105 -0.27 14.29 7.49
N MET A 106 -1.59 14.03 7.37
CA MET A 106 -2.61 14.74 8.15
C MET A 106 -2.49 14.42 9.65
N VAL A 107 -2.24 13.16 10.02
CA VAL A 107 -2.00 12.76 11.43
C VAL A 107 -0.71 13.40 11.94
N GLN A 108 0.35 13.49 11.12
CA GLN A 108 1.61 14.12 11.49
C GLN A 108 1.46 15.63 11.81
N GLN A 109 0.50 16.32 11.19
CA GLN A 109 0.18 17.72 11.55
C GLN A 109 -0.34 17.87 12.98
N VAL A 110 -0.97 16.83 13.53
CA VAL A 110 -1.51 16.79 14.89
C VAL A 110 -0.49 16.29 15.91
N THR A 111 0.34 15.29 15.54
CA THR A 111 1.37 14.76 16.43
C THR A 111 2.66 14.47 15.68
N ARG A 112 3.78 14.95 16.23
CA ARG A 112 5.13 14.67 15.74
C ARG A 112 5.92 13.72 16.63
N THR A 113 5.30 13.24 17.72
CA THR A 113 5.95 12.41 18.73
C THR A 113 5.44 10.98 18.73
N ILE A 114 4.13 10.77 18.50
CA ILE A 114 3.58 9.42 18.43
C ILE A 114 4.01 8.79 17.08
N PRO A 115 4.64 7.61 17.08
CA PRO A 115 4.98 6.87 15.87
C PRO A 115 3.74 6.61 14.99
N ILE A 116 3.91 6.77 13.68
CA ILE A 116 2.88 6.50 12.67
C ILE A 116 3.42 5.42 11.74
N VAL A 117 2.75 4.27 11.72
CA VAL A 117 3.09 3.14 10.83
C VAL A 117 2.06 3.05 9.72
N THR A 118 2.50 3.26 8.47
CA THR A 118 1.67 3.02 7.30
C THR A 118 1.60 1.53 7.00
N LEU A 119 0.39 0.98 6.84
CA LEU A 119 0.18 -0.42 6.45
C LEU A 119 0.36 -0.60 4.94
N ALA A 120 -0.05 0.39 4.17
CA ALA A 120 0.17 0.54 2.75
C ALA A 120 0.03 2.03 2.41
N ALA A 121 1.05 2.65 1.88
CA ALA A 121 1.03 4.04 1.44
C ALA A 121 1.44 4.12 -0.03
N GLY A 122 0.99 5.15 -0.73
CA GLY A 122 1.58 5.53 -2.02
C GLY A 122 3.03 5.97 -1.86
N ASP A 123 3.59 6.63 -2.86
CA ASP A 123 4.97 7.12 -2.80
C ASP A 123 5.17 8.18 -1.71
N LEU A 124 5.76 7.77 -0.60
CA LEU A 124 6.03 8.64 0.55
C LEU A 124 7.16 9.66 0.29
N VAL A 125 8.12 9.31 -0.56
CA VAL A 125 9.24 10.21 -0.91
C VAL A 125 8.81 11.18 -2.01
N GLY A 126 8.24 10.69 -3.11
CA GLY A 126 7.78 11.52 -4.21
C GLY A 126 6.69 12.50 -3.82
N SER A 127 5.87 12.19 -2.80
CA SER A 127 4.89 13.10 -2.21
C SER A 127 5.47 14.07 -1.17
N GLY A 128 6.77 13.99 -0.87
CA GLY A 128 7.43 14.87 0.10
C GLY A 128 7.06 14.62 1.56
N ILE A 129 6.41 13.47 1.86
CA ILE A 129 6.00 13.12 3.23
C ILE A 129 7.20 12.70 4.06
N VAL A 130 8.13 11.97 3.46
CA VAL A 130 9.42 11.61 4.06
C VAL A 130 10.56 11.96 3.11
N PRO A 131 11.76 12.31 3.60
CA PRO A 131 12.88 12.69 2.75
C PRO A 131 13.55 11.50 2.04
N SER A 132 13.45 10.29 2.58
CA SER A 132 14.12 9.09 2.08
C SER A 132 13.46 7.82 2.61
N LEU A 133 13.47 6.75 1.81
CA LEU A 133 13.01 5.42 2.26
C LEU A 133 13.94 4.80 3.30
N THR A 134 15.24 5.00 3.16
CA THR A 134 16.24 4.40 4.07
C THR A 134 16.35 5.12 5.39
N ARG A 135 16.06 6.42 5.41
CA ARG A 135 16.05 7.28 6.61
C ARG A 135 14.85 8.23 6.55
N PRO A 136 13.66 7.75 6.94
CA PRO A 136 12.43 8.51 6.77
C PRO A 136 12.41 9.81 7.58
N SER A 137 13.18 9.90 8.66
CA SER A 137 13.20 11.04 9.58
C SER A 137 11.81 11.35 10.17
N GLY A 138 11.75 11.91 11.36
CA GLY A 138 10.44 12.20 11.99
C GLY A 138 9.76 10.95 12.54
N ASN A 139 8.42 10.93 12.53
CA ASN A 139 7.63 9.90 13.21
C ASN A 139 6.81 8.99 12.26
N ILE A 140 6.99 9.09 10.94
CA ILE A 140 6.33 8.21 9.94
C ILE A 140 7.30 7.13 9.48
N THR A 141 6.85 5.88 9.48
CA THR A 141 7.52 4.71 8.89
C THR A 141 6.48 3.68 8.45
N GLY A 142 6.90 2.47 8.05
CA GLY A 142 6.01 1.37 7.69
C GLY A 142 6.18 0.91 6.24
N MET A 143 5.10 0.54 5.58
CA MET A 143 5.08 0.00 4.23
C MET A 143 4.52 0.99 3.22
N GLN A 144 5.11 1.06 2.03
CA GLN A 144 4.48 1.68 0.87
C GLN A 144 3.99 0.61 -0.11
N SER A 145 2.94 0.93 -0.86
CA SER A 145 2.41 0.11 -1.96
C SER A 145 2.90 0.56 -3.33
N TYR A 146 3.69 1.63 -3.36
CA TYR A 146 4.23 2.21 -4.58
C TYR A 146 5.18 1.26 -5.30
N ALA A 147 4.88 0.95 -6.55
CA ALA A 147 5.62 -0.01 -7.36
C ALA A 147 5.62 0.39 -8.85
N PRO A 148 6.32 1.48 -9.23
CA PRO A 148 6.36 1.93 -10.63
C PRO A 148 6.99 0.89 -11.56
N GLU A 149 7.87 0.04 -11.05
CA GLU A 149 8.55 -1.02 -11.79
C GLU A 149 7.60 -2.04 -12.41
N ILE A 150 6.38 -2.19 -11.90
CA ILE A 150 5.40 -3.14 -12.45
C ILE A 150 4.63 -2.59 -13.66
N MET A 151 4.82 -1.31 -14.03
CA MET A 151 4.14 -0.73 -15.20
C MET A 151 4.46 -1.49 -16.48
N GLY A 152 5.73 -1.91 -16.65
CA GLY A 152 6.14 -2.75 -17.75
C GLY A 152 5.36 -4.06 -17.84
N LYS A 153 5.19 -4.73 -16.70
CA LYS A 153 4.44 -6.00 -16.65
C LYS A 153 2.96 -5.80 -16.95
N ARG A 154 2.36 -4.71 -16.50
CA ARG A 154 0.97 -4.37 -16.83
C ARG A 154 0.79 -4.13 -18.33
N LEU A 155 1.64 -3.32 -18.95
CA LEU A 155 1.59 -3.09 -20.39
C LEU A 155 1.87 -4.35 -21.20
N GLN A 156 2.82 -5.20 -20.76
CA GLN A 156 3.07 -6.50 -21.36
C GLN A 156 1.82 -7.38 -21.36
N MET A 157 1.09 -7.47 -20.24
CA MET A 157 -0.14 -8.25 -20.15
C MET A 157 -1.22 -7.73 -21.13
N LEU A 158 -1.37 -6.40 -21.27
CA LEU A 158 -2.27 -5.84 -22.28
C LEU A 158 -1.85 -6.20 -23.71
N ARG A 159 -0.55 -6.23 -23.97
CA ARG A 159 0.00 -6.62 -25.26
C ARG A 159 -0.17 -8.11 -25.55
N GLU A 160 -0.06 -8.97 -24.52
CA GLU A 160 -0.35 -10.40 -24.63
C GLU A 160 -1.84 -10.68 -24.90
N LEU A 161 -2.75 -9.89 -24.29
CA LEU A 161 -4.19 -9.95 -24.56
C LEU A 161 -4.52 -9.57 -26.00
N ASN A 162 -3.83 -8.57 -26.53
CA ASN A 162 -4.01 -8.09 -27.91
C ASN A 162 -2.66 -7.79 -28.56
N PRO A 163 -2.09 -8.74 -29.33
CA PRO A 163 -0.81 -8.54 -30.03
C PRO A 163 -0.79 -7.38 -31.03
N SER A 164 -1.94 -6.90 -31.50
CA SER A 164 -2.07 -5.73 -32.36
C SER A 164 -2.25 -4.41 -31.62
N LEU A 165 -2.25 -4.44 -30.27
CA LEU A 165 -2.43 -3.25 -29.43
C LEU A 165 -1.31 -2.24 -29.72
N SER A 166 -1.67 -1.07 -30.21
CA SER A 166 -0.73 0.01 -30.55
C SER A 166 -0.92 1.27 -29.70
N ARG A 167 -2.09 1.43 -29.09
CA ARG A 167 -2.43 2.62 -28.30
C ARG A 167 -3.12 2.23 -27.00
N VAL A 168 -2.71 2.86 -25.88
CA VAL A 168 -3.27 2.65 -24.54
C VAL A 168 -3.56 4.00 -23.91
N ALA A 169 -4.78 4.16 -23.42
CA ALA A 169 -5.13 5.28 -22.55
C ALA A 169 -4.62 5.02 -21.14
N VAL A 170 -3.83 5.93 -20.59
CA VAL A 170 -3.41 5.91 -19.19
C VAL A 170 -4.32 6.84 -18.42
N LEU A 171 -5.21 6.28 -17.62
CA LEU A 171 -6.23 7.01 -16.89
C LEU A 171 -5.79 7.28 -15.47
N ARG A 172 -5.88 8.54 -15.04
CA ARG A 172 -5.51 9.00 -13.71
C ARG A 172 -6.36 10.17 -13.24
N ARG A 173 -6.30 10.48 -11.95
CA ARG A 173 -6.83 11.76 -11.42
C ARG A 173 -5.89 12.90 -11.80
N HIS A 174 -6.47 14.13 -11.91
CA HIS A 174 -5.69 15.33 -12.21
C HIS A 174 -4.71 15.67 -11.08
N ALA A 175 -5.20 15.62 -9.84
CA ALA A 175 -4.48 16.08 -8.65
C ALA A 175 -3.45 15.04 -8.14
N TRP A 176 -2.38 14.83 -8.89
CA TRP A 176 -1.24 14.04 -8.42
C TRP A 176 -0.06 14.94 -8.04
N HIS A 177 0.68 14.53 -6.99
CA HIS A 177 1.92 15.21 -6.62
C HIS A 177 2.92 15.11 -7.78
N PRO A 178 3.59 16.25 -8.20
CA PRO A 178 4.46 16.24 -9.38
C PRO A 178 5.58 15.20 -9.34
N GLY A 179 6.17 14.94 -8.17
CA GLY A 179 7.22 13.93 -8.00
C GLY A 179 6.72 12.51 -8.29
N ILE A 180 5.54 12.15 -7.78
CA ILE A 180 4.91 10.85 -8.05
C ILE A 180 4.60 10.73 -9.53
N LEU A 181 3.98 11.76 -10.11
CA LEU A 181 3.63 11.82 -11.51
C LEU A 181 4.83 11.57 -12.42
N ALA A 182 5.97 12.22 -12.14
CA ALA A 182 7.18 12.09 -12.95
C ALA A 182 7.72 10.65 -12.94
N VAL A 183 7.74 9.96 -11.80
CA VAL A 183 8.26 8.60 -11.69
C VAL A 183 7.34 7.58 -12.36
N TYR A 184 6.02 7.68 -12.14
CA TYR A 184 5.06 6.80 -12.81
C TYR A 184 5.09 7.01 -14.32
N ARG A 185 5.13 8.26 -14.76
CA ARG A 185 5.20 8.60 -16.16
C ARG A 185 6.45 8.01 -16.80
N LYS A 186 7.61 8.25 -16.20
CA LYS A 186 8.87 7.70 -16.70
C LYS A 186 8.82 6.18 -16.83
N ALA A 187 8.41 5.47 -15.78
CA ALA A 187 8.33 4.01 -15.79
C ALA A 187 7.35 3.48 -16.85
N THR A 188 6.22 4.17 -17.05
CA THR A 188 5.20 3.78 -18.02
C THR A 188 5.65 4.08 -19.46
N ASP A 189 6.27 5.24 -19.70
CA ASP A 189 6.78 5.66 -21.01
C ASP A 189 7.94 4.75 -21.47
N ASP A 190 8.89 4.45 -20.57
CA ASP A 190 10.02 3.54 -20.86
C ASP A 190 9.51 2.15 -21.28
N ALA A 191 8.52 1.62 -20.56
CA ALA A 191 7.92 0.33 -20.86
C ALA A 191 7.15 0.35 -22.21
N ALA A 192 6.40 1.40 -22.45
CA ALA A 192 5.64 1.57 -23.69
C ALA A 192 6.56 1.65 -24.92
N GLN A 193 7.68 2.36 -24.80
CA GLN A 193 8.69 2.44 -25.84
C GLN A 193 9.26 1.05 -26.18
N GLN A 194 9.58 0.25 -25.15
CA GLN A 194 10.09 -1.12 -25.36
C GLN A 194 9.07 -2.05 -26.03
N LEU A 195 7.77 -1.84 -25.75
CA LEU A 195 6.69 -2.66 -26.29
C LEU A 195 6.13 -2.13 -27.62
N GLY A 196 6.60 -0.99 -28.12
CA GLY A 196 6.07 -0.37 -29.34
C GLY A 196 4.62 0.10 -29.20
N VAL A 197 4.23 0.58 -28.01
CA VAL A 197 2.89 1.06 -27.68
C VAL A 197 2.92 2.57 -27.47
N THR A 198 1.97 3.28 -28.08
CA THR A 198 1.77 4.72 -27.83
C THR A 198 0.86 4.92 -26.63
N LEU A 199 1.29 5.75 -25.69
CA LEU A 199 0.49 6.10 -24.53
C LEU A 199 -0.21 7.44 -24.74
N ARG A 200 -1.45 7.51 -24.27
CA ARG A 200 -2.19 8.75 -24.17
C ARG A 200 -2.65 8.95 -22.73
N TYR A 201 -2.15 9.98 -22.08
CA TYR A 201 -2.51 10.30 -20.71
C TYR A 201 -3.82 11.08 -20.68
N VAL A 202 -4.80 10.50 -20.00
CA VAL A 202 -6.13 11.07 -19.82
C VAL A 202 -6.39 11.25 -18.34
N HIS A 203 -6.94 12.37 -17.97
CA HIS A 203 -7.23 12.68 -16.56
C HIS A 203 -8.67 13.17 -16.40
N PHE A 204 -9.17 13.02 -15.20
CA PHE A 204 -10.49 13.45 -14.78
C PHE A 204 -10.47 13.83 -13.29
N ASP A 205 -11.44 14.61 -12.85
CA ASP A 205 -11.57 15.01 -11.44
C ASP A 205 -12.83 14.47 -10.78
N GLY A 206 -13.89 14.24 -11.54
CA GLY A 206 -15.17 13.74 -11.03
C GLY A 206 -15.79 12.63 -11.86
N ALA A 207 -16.82 11.98 -11.30
CA ALA A 207 -17.58 10.94 -11.97
C ALA A 207 -18.36 11.45 -13.19
N ASP A 208 -18.76 12.70 -13.16
CA ASP A 208 -19.49 13.42 -14.21
C ASP A 208 -18.65 13.59 -15.49
N GLU A 209 -17.33 13.64 -15.38
CA GLU A 209 -16.42 13.73 -16.53
C GLU A 209 -16.20 12.40 -17.25
N LEU A 210 -16.42 11.26 -16.57
CA LEU A 210 -16.13 9.93 -17.13
C LEU A 210 -16.79 9.66 -18.49
N PRO A 211 -18.06 10.01 -18.74
CA PRO A 211 -18.66 9.79 -20.06
C PRO A 211 -17.91 10.50 -21.19
N GLY A 212 -17.47 11.75 -20.96
CA GLY A 212 -16.67 12.54 -21.89
C GLY A 212 -15.28 11.95 -22.12
N VAL A 213 -14.61 11.54 -21.04
CA VAL A 213 -13.30 10.86 -21.06
C VAL A 213 -13.36 9.58 -21.91
N PHE A 214 -14.36 8.75 -21.70
CA PHE A 214 -14.51 7.50 -22.46
C PHE A 214 -14.91 7.75 -23.92
N ALA A 215 -15.68 8.81 -24.22
CA ALA A 215 -15.97 9.21 -25.60
C ALA A 215 -14.68 9.65 -26.32
N GLU A 216 -13.77 10.37 -25.64
CA GLU A 216 -12.47 10.74 -26.18
C GLU A 216 -11.56 9.53 -26.40
N ILE A 217 -11.48 8.58 -25.45
CA ILE A 217 -10.74 7.33 -25.56
C ILE A 217 -11.17 6.57 -26.84
N ARG A 218 -12.48 6.50 -27.07
CA ARG A 218 -13.03 5.86 -28.28
C ARG A 218 -12.68 6.61 -29.57
N LYS A 219 -12.84 7.95 -29.56
CA LYS A 219 -12.52 8.81 -30.73
C LYS A 219 -11.07 8.63 -31.17
N GLU A 220 -10.18 8.55 -30.21
CA GLU A 220 -8.72 8.39 -30.41
C GLU A 220 -8.32 6.93 -30.70
N ARG A 221 -9.27 5.99 -30.68
CA ARG A 221 -9.07 4.56 -30.96
C ARG A 221 -8.02 3.90 -30.03
N ASP A 222 -8.00 4.28 -28.76
CA ASP A 222 -7.22 3.54 -27.77
C ASP A 222 -7.78 2.13 -27.62
N GLY A 223 -6.90 1.14 -27.60
CA GLY A 223 -7.29 -0.28 -27.59
C GLY A 223 -7.38 -0.89 -26.20
N ALA A 224 -6.94 -0.17 -25.16
CA ALA A 224 -7.00 -0.59 -23.76
C ALA A 224 -6.87 0.61 -22.82
N VAL A 225 -7.20 0.39 -21.54
CA VAL A 225 -7.06 1.38 -20.48
C VAL A 225 -6.16 0.83 -19.35
N LEU A 226 -5.06 1.51 -19.09
CA LEU A 226 -4.23 1.34 -17.91
C LEU A 226 -4.65 2.37 -16.86
N ILE A 227 -5.08 1.93 -15.69
CA ILE A 227 -5.50 2.85 -14.62
C ILE A 227 -4.38 2.93 -13.59
N TRP A 228 -3.92 4.14 -13.30
CA TRP A 228 -2.92 4.37 -12.27
C TRP A 228 -3.53 4.38 -10.87
N GLU A 229 -2.75 3.93 -9.91
CA GLU A 229 -3.14 3.85 -8.50
C GLU A 229 -3.53 5.21 -7.94
N ASP A 230 -4.79 5.32 -7.47
CA ASP A 230 -5.27 6.47 -6.70
C ASP A 230 -6.44 6.03 -5.82
N THR A 231 -6.36 6.33 -4.51
CA THR A 231 -7.46 6.02 -3.58
C THR A 231 -8.74 6.77 -3.90
N ALA A 232 -8.65 7.97 -4.47
CA ALA A 232 -9.82 8.75 -4.84
C ALA A 232 -10.58 8.19 -6.07
N ILE A 233 -9.98 7.26 -6.83
CA ILE A 233 -10.68 6.54 -7.90
C ILE A 233 -11.65 5.50 -7.34
N ASP A 234 -11.46 5.03 -6.10
CA ASP A 234 -12.29 3.98 -5.51
C ASP A 234 -13.80 4.31 -5.54
N GLU A 235 -14.16 5.57 -5.33
CA GLU A 235 -15.56 6.02 -5.34
C GLU A 235 -16.20 5.96 -6.73
N VAL A 236 -15.42 6.15 -7.78
CA VAL A 236 -15.89 6.20 -9.16
C VAL A 236 -15.57 4.93 -9.95
N ALA A 237 -14.82 4.00 -9.37
CA ALA A 237 -14.40 2.77 -10.04
C ALA A 237 -15.56 1.94 -10.62
N PRO A 238 -16.70 1.76 -9.95
CA PRO A 238 -17.83 1.02 -10.54
C PRO A 238 -18.31 1.62 -11.85
N GLN A 239 -18.53 2.93 -11.91
CA GLN A 239 -18.97 3.63 -13.11
C GLN A 239 -17.91 3.61 -14.21
N LEU A 240 -16.65 3.83 -13.84
CA LEU A 240 -15.51 3.78 -14.75
C LEU A 240 -15.38 2.41 -15.42
N LEU A 241 -15.45 1.32 -14.64
CA LEU A 241 -15.33 -0.04 -15.15
C LEU A 241 -16.53 -0.45 -16.00
N GLU A 242 -17.73 0.00 -15.63
CA GLU A 242 -18.94 -0.19 -16.46
C GLU A 242 -18.80 0.49 -17.83
N LEU A 243 -18.31 1.72 -17.87
CA LEU A 243 -18.05 2.44 -19.13
C LEU A 243 -17.00 1.74 -19.99
N ALA A 244 -15.91 1.24 -19.36
CA ALA A 244 -14.88 0.48 -20.06
C ALA A 244 -15.47 -0.78 -20.72
N VAL A 245 -16.29 -1.55 -20.00
CA VAL A 245 -16.95 -2.76 -20.52
C VAL A 245 -17.94 -2.40 -21.65
N LYS A 246 -18.76 -1.37 -21.47
CA LYS A 246 -19.70 -0.89 -22.51
C LYS A 246 -18.98 -0.52 -23.82
N GLN A 247 -17.77 0.03 -23.72
CA GLN A 247 -16.96 0.41 -24.87
C GLN A 247 -16.00 -0.67 -25.36
N ARG A 248 -16.07 -1.87 -24.79
CA ARG A 248 -15.21 -3.02 -25.09
C ARG A 248 -13.71 -2.72 -24.93
N LEU A 249 -13.37 -1.94 -23.91
CA LEU A 249 -11.98 -1.56 -23.59
C LEU A 249 -11.43 -2.46 -22.48
N PRO A 250 -10.47 -3.33 -22.76
CA PRO A 250 -9.73 -4.05 -21.74
C PRO A 250 -9.10 -3.10 -20.72
N THR A 251 -9.27 -3.40 -19.43
CA THR A 251 -8.71 -2.59 -18.35
C THR A 251 -7.67 -3.37 -17.57
N ILE A 252 -6.55 -2.72 -17.22
CA ILE A 252 -5.60 -3.23 -16.25
C ILE A 252 -5.42 -2.22 -15.11
N VAL A 253 -5.45 -2.74 -13.89
CA VAL A 253 -5.46 -1.95 -12.64
C VAL A 253 -4.43 -2.50 -11.66
N ASP A 254 -4.17 -1.79 -10.57
CA ASP A 254 -3.29 -2.24 -9.49
C ASP A 254 -4.00 -3.01 -8.40
N ARG A 255 -5.29 -2.71 -8.15
CA ARG A 255 -6.00 -3.20 -6.98
C ARG A 255 -6.85 -4.42 -7.26
N ALA A 256 -6.57 -5.48 -6.53
CA ALA A 256 -7.31 -6.74 -6.56
C ALA A 256 -8.83 -6.56 -6.46
N LYS A 257 -9.31 -5.62 -5.63
CA LYS A 257 -10.75 -5.34 -5.47
C LYS A 257 -11.42 -4.93 -6.77
N TRP A 258 -10.73 -4.17 -7.62
CA TRP A 258 -11.30 -3.68 -8.88
C TRP A 258 -11.45 -4.77 -9.94
N ALA A 259 -10.56 -5.79 -9.96
CA ALA A 259 -10.77 -6.95 -10.81
C ALA A 259 -12.03 -7.73 -10.39
N ARG A 260 -12.29 -7.81 -9.08
CA ARG A 260 -13.50 -8.47 -8.56
C ARG A 260 -14.79 -7.70 -8.89
N THR A 261 -14.70 -6.40 -9.12
CA THR A 261 -15.85 -5.53 -9.40
C THR A 261 -16.01 -5.15 -10.87
N GLY A 262 -15.10 -5.58 -11.77
CA GLY A 262 -15.30 -5.36 -13.21
C GLY A 262 -14.07 -5.05 -14.05
N ALA A 263 -12.89 -4.77 -13.47
CA ALA A 263 -11.67 -4.67 -14.25
C ALA A 263 -11.28 -6.05 -14.83
N LEU A 264 -10.69 -6.06 -16.03
CA LEU A 264 -10.31 -7.31 -16.69
C LEU A 264 -9.15 -8.00 -15.98
N ILE A 265 -8.11 -7.24 -15.65
CA ILE A 265 -6.94 -7.72 -14.93
C ILE A 265 -6.57 -6.74 -13.82
N ALA A 266 -6.25 -7.27 -12.64
CA ALA A 266 -5.53 -6.52 -11.62
C ALA A 266 -4.15 -7.15 -11.42
N TYR A 267 -3.11 -6.33 -11.46
CA TYR A 267 -1.75 -6.73 -11.11
C TYR A 267 -1.11 -5.65 -10.23
N GLY A 268 -0.90 -5.96 -8.96
CA GLY A 268 -0.42 -5.00 -7.99
C GLY A 268 0.12 -5.62 -6.71
N PRO A 269 0.63 -4.80 -5.79
CA PRO A 269 1.16 -5.27 -4.51
C PRO A 269 0.12 -6.08 -3.72
N LYS A 270 0.56 -7.18 -3.14
CA LYS A 270 -0.27 -8.03 -2.30
C LYS A 270 -0.47 -7.39 -0.93
N ALA A 271 -1.65 -6.83 -0.74
CA ALA A 271 -1.98 -6.05 0.46
C ALA A 271 -1.78 -6.85 1.76
N SER A 272 -2.12 -8.14 1.80
CA SER A 272 -1.93 -8.98 2.98
C SER A 272 -0.46 -9.10 3.40
N ASP A 273 0.48 -9.05 2.45
CA ASP A 273 1.90 -9.12 2.74
C ASP A 273 2.45 -7.77 3.23
N LEU A 274 1.96 -6.67 2.67
CA LEU A 274 2.28 -5.33 3.19
C LEU A 274 1.82 -5.19 4.65
N PHE A 275 0.60 -5.60 4.95
CA PHE A 275 0.03 -5.56 6.30
C PHE A 275 0.80 -6.47 7.26
N ARG A 276 1.16 -7.69 6.84
CA ARG A 276 1.99 -8.61 7.63
C ARG A 276 3.34 -7.99 7.97
N HIS A 277 4.01 -7.38 7.00
CA HIS A 277 5.28 -6.70 7.24
C HIS A 277 5.12 -5.46 8.12
N ALA A 278 4.04 -4.69 7.98
CA ALA A 278 3.77 -3.54 8.83
C ALA A 278 3.66 -3.91 10.33
N ALA A 279 3.20 -5.12 10.65
CA ALA A 279 3.16 -5.61 12.03
C ALA A 279 4.57 -5.69 12.66
N THR A 280 5.61 -5.96 11.87
CA THR A 280 7.00 -5.97 12.37
C THR A 280 7.50 -4.58 12.75
N TYR A 281 7.01 -3.53 12.11
CA TYR A 281 7.29 -2.14 12.49
C TYR A 281 6.63 -1.78 13.80
N VAL A 282 5.36 -2.19 13.99
CA VAL A 282 4.65 -2.01 15.26
C VAL A 282 5.40 -2.73 16.39
N ASP A 283 5.79 -3.99 16.18
CA ASP A 283 6.58 -4.77 17.14
C ASP A 283 7.86 -4.05 17.55
N ARG A 284 8.66 -3.62 16.58
CA ARG A 284 9.92 -2.90 16.84
C ARG A 284 9.71 -1.60 17.60
N ILE A 285 8.67 -0.83 17.25
CA ILE A 285 8.32 0.44 17.91
C ILE A 285 7.87 0.19 19.35
N LEU A 286 7.01 -0.77 19.59
CA LEU A 286 6.57 -1.12 20.94
C LEU A 286 7.69 -1.67 21.82
N LYS A 287 8.77 -2.20 21.20
CA LYS A 287 10.02 -2.60 21.84
C LYS A 287 11.04 -1.45 21.95
N GLY A 288 10.68 -0.22 21.58
CA GLY A 288 11.50 0.98 21.78
C GLY A 288 12.29 1.49 20.57
N ALA A 289 12.14 0.87 19.38
CA ALA A 289 12.78 1.40 18.19
C ALA A 289 12.14 2.74 17.77
N LYS A 290 12.96 3.66 17.26
CA LYS A 290 12.50 4.96 16.78
C LYS A 290 12.05 4.86 15.33
N PRO A 291 10.88 5.41 14.95
CA PRO A 291 10.39 5.36 13.58
C PRO A 291 11.38 5.98 12.57
N ALA A 292 12.10 7.02 12.95
CA ALA A 292 13.13 7.67 12.12
C ALA A 292 14.30 6.75 11.71
N GLU A 293 14.53 5.68 12.45
CA GLU A 293 15.60 4.70 12.23
C GLU A 293 15.10 3.45 11.48
N LEU A 294 13.79 3.35 11.23
CA LEU A 294 13.16 2.24 10.54
C LEU A 294 12.94 2.58 9.06
N PRO A 295 13.69 1.97 8.14
CA PRO A 295 13.50 2.19 6.71
C PRO A 295 12.07 1.87 6.29
N ILE A 296 11.52 2.62 5.33
CA ILE A 296 10.22 2.32 4.74
C ILE A 296 10.35 1.11 3.83
N GLY A 297 9.50 0.10 4.06
CA GLY A 297 9.45 -1.11 3.26
C GLY A 297 8.72 -0.90 1.94
N GLN A 298 9.19 -1.61 0.92
CA GLN A 298 8.58 -1.64 -0.41
C GLN A 298 7.92 -3.00 -0.63
N PRO A 299 6.92 -3.11 -1.54
CA PRO A 299 6.33 -4.38 -1.89
C PRO A 299 7.36 -5.28 -2.56
N THR A 300 7.38 -6.55 -2.15
CA THR A 300 8.20 -7.60 -2.78
C THR A 300 7.35 -8.71 -3.37
N THR A 301 6.06 -8.72 -3.05
CA THR A 301 5.09 -9.70 -3.56
C THR A 301 3.95 -8.97 -4.23
N PHE A 302 3.53 -9.51 -5.36
CA PHE A 302 2.46 -8.98 -6.19
C PHE A 302 1.40 -10.05 -6.38
N GLU A 303 0.16 -9.62 -6.59
CA GLU A 303 -0.94 -10.53 -6.92
C GLU A 303 -1.52 -10.21 -8.29
N LEU A 304 -1.85 -11.27 -9.03
CA LEU A 304 -2.49 -11.22 -10.34
C LEU A 304 -3.90 -11.79 -10.24
N ILE A 305 -4.89 -10.98 -10.58
CA ILE A 305 -6.29 -11.41 -10.62
C ILE A 305 -6.84 -11.18 -12.02
N CYS A 306 -7.44 -12.24 -12.59
CA CYS A 306 -8.09 -12.24 -13.88
C CYS A 306 -9.62 -12.36 -13.72
N ASN A 307 -10.39 -11.55 -14.43
CA ASN A 307 -11.85 -11.61 -14.42
C ASN A 307 -12.38 -12.18 -15.73
N LEU A 308 -12.80 -13.46 -15.72
CA LEU A 308 -13.34 -14.14 -16.90
C LEU A 308 -14.74 -13.64 -17.25
N LYS A 309 -15.55 -13.19 -16.28
CA LYS A 309 -16.84 -12.56 -16.54
C LYS A 309 -16.66 -11.30 -17.39
N THR A 310 -15.69 -10.46 -17.02
CA THR A 310 -15.34 -9.25 -17.78
C THR A 310 -14.75 -9.62 -19.14
N ALA A 311 -13.87 -10.63 -19.22
CA ALA A 311 -13.32 -11.11 -20.48
C ALA A 311 -14.43 -11.54 -21.46
N LYS A 312 -15.40 -12.29 -20.98
CA LYS A 312 -16.58 -12.71 -21.75
C LYS A 312 -17.40 -11.51 -22.22
N ALA A 313 -17.65 -10.52 -21.35
CA ALA A 313 -18.40 -9.31 -21.70
C ALA A 313 -17.68 -8.45 -22.76
N LEU A 314 -16.35 -8.40 -22.71
CA LEU A 314 -15.52 -7.71 -23.69
C LEU A 314 -15.37 -8.48 -25.01
N GLY A 315 -15.64 -9.79 -25.03
CA GLY A 315 -15.37 -10.66 -26.16
C GLY A 315 -13.87 -10.94 -26.37
N VAL A 316 -13.07 -10.91 -25.28
CA VAL A 316 -11.62 -11.19 -25.31
C VAL A 316 -11.33 -12.49 -24.59
N THR A 317 -10.26 -13.17 -25.03
CA THR A 317 -9.73 -14.37 -24.36
C THR A 317 -8.46 -13.99 -23.61
N ILE A 318 -8.42 -14.28 -22.30
CA ILE A 318 -7.19 -14.12 -21.52
C ILE A 318 -6.25 -15.28 -21.89
N PRO A 319 -5.02 -15.01 -22.35
CA PRO A 319 -4.06 -16.06 -22.71
C PRO A 319 -3.77 -17.01 -21.54
N GLN A 320 -3.54 -18.30 -21.88
CA GLN A 320 -3.20 -19.32 -20.89
C GLN A 320 -1.94 -18.95 -20.08
N SER A 321 -0.96 -18.27 -20.72
CA SER A 321 0.24 -17.77 -20.04
C SER A 321 -0.06 -16.81 -18.89
N ILE A 322 -1.09 -15.99 -19.02
CA ILE A 322 -1.54 -15.08 -17.95
C ILE A 322 -2.35 -15.83 -16.90
N LEU A 323 -3.27 -16.72 -17.33
CA LEU A 323 -4.13 -17.49 -16.41
C LEU A 323 -3.32 -18.42 -15.50
N LEU A 324 -2.23 -19.02 -15.99
CA LEU A 324 -1.35 -19.89 -15.18
C LEU A 324 -0.58 -19.13 -14.10
N LEU A 325 -0.41 -17.81 -14.26
CA LEU A 325 0.24 -16.94 -13.29
C LEU A 325 -0.75 -16.28 -12.33
N ALA A 326 -2.06 -16.44 -12.56
CA ALA A 326 -3.08 -15.78 -11.77
C ALA A 326 -3.19 -16.39 -10.37
N ASP A 327 -3.10 -15.55 -9.33
CA ASP A 327 -3.38 -15.94 -7.94
C ASP A 327 -4.87 -16.20 -7.74
N GLN A 328 -5.73 -15.54 -8.51
CA GLN A 328 -7.18 -15.72 -8.50
C GLN A 328 -7.79 -15.48 -9.88
N VAL A 329 -8.75 -16.31 -10.21
CA VAL A 329 -9.65 -16.14 -11.37
C VAL A 329 -11.05 -15.89 -10.85
N VAL A 330 -11.69 -14.80 -11.34
CA VAL A 330 -13.07 -14.42 -11.03
C VAL A 330 -13.95 -14.91 -12.17
N GLU A 331 -14.94 -15.77 -11.84
CA GLU A 331 -15.88 -16.39 -12.77
C GLU A 331 -17.29 -15.77 -12.68
#